data_c9ec83c9280e1a6b282788512c992a41
#
_entry.id   c9ec83c9280e1a6b282788512c992a41
#
_cell.length_a   1.000
_cell.length_b   1.000
_cell.length_c   1.000
_cell.angle_alpha   90.00
_cell.angle_beta   90.00
_cell.angle_gamma   90.00
#
_symmetry.space_group_name_H-M   'P 1'
#
loop_
_entity.id
_entity.type
_entity.pdbx_description
1 polymer ?
#
loop_
_entity_poly.entity_id
_entity_poly.type
_entity_poly.pdbx_seq_one_letter_code
_entity_poly.pdbx_strand_id
1 'polypeptide(L)'
;MKSSVHSFGSWNLLTLSLALLFALPFFSLIVTAGSGGENVWGHLLSTVMPGYLKNTFWLMLGVGSGTLLLGVSTGWLISMTEFPGRRMMEWALLLPLAFPGYIIAMVYVELLEFSGPVQEQLRLWFGWQNYMDYWFPPIASLGGAITMLSLVLFPYVYLLARTAFLQQSATLMEASRMLDKSAVNSFFMIALPLARPAIVVGVSLAMMETLADFGTMQLFAVQTFTTGIYNTWFGAYNAPGAAQLSLSLLTFISFFIFLERYSRKQQRFNAQSSIKNVHTRYHLSRIRAVLALLFCIFPLLFGFALPAVLLIQWATESWRGVMLDRFFSDAGNSILLAGVTALLGVFIGLIMAFGSRISKRRRVHWAARLVSLGYTFPGPVVALGVLLPFAWFDRTMDAWMQETFGITTGYLLSGTLFILVFAYLVRFLALAYGTAESGLERITSDMEDVSRSLGKNTWQTLKQVHLPLLRGSVLAAGMLVFVDVMKELPATLMLQPFNFSTLATRAYGYATEELLKEASLWCLTIVVVGLFPVIFLNRQLRQTAPQN
;
A
#
# COMPACT_ATOMS: atom_id res chain seq x y z
N MET A 1 20.60 41.24 -1.52
CA MET A 1 19.59 40.83 -2.53
C MET A 1 20.11 39.84 -3.60
N LYS A 2 21.37 39.83 -4.00
CA LYS A 2 21.88 38.87 -5.03
C LYS A 2 22.04 37.42 -4.54
N SER A 3 22.26 37.16 -3.24
CA SER A 3 22.41 35.80 -2.70
C SER A 3 21.11 35.00 -2.61
N SER A 4 19.95 35.66 -2.49
CA SER A 4 18.64 34.98 -2.40
C SER A 4 18.14 34.44 -3.75
N VAL A 5 18.51 35.11 -4.87
CA VAL A 5 18.09 34.69 -6.22
C VAL A 5 18.83 33.43 -6.67
N HIS A 6 20.10 33.27 -6.27
CA HIS A 6 20.89 32.07 -6.59
C HIS A 6 20.45 30.84 -5.81
N SER A 7 20.00 30.99 -4.54
CA SER A 7 19.49 29.87 -3.74
C SER A 7 18.19 29.30 -4.28
N PHE A 8 17.29 30.11 -4.81
CA PHE A 8 16.03 29.64 -5.45
C PHE A 8 16.28 28.84 -6.73
N GLY A 9 17.33 29.18 -7.49
CA GLY A 9 17.73 28.45 -8.70
C GLY A 9 18.21 27.04 -8.40
N SER A 10 19.06 26.88 -7.37
CA SER A 10 19.64 25.60 -6.97
C SER A 10 18.61 24.60 -6.43
N TRP A 11 17.65 25.04 -5.62
CA TRP A 11 16.56 24.19 -5.14
C TRP A 11 15.64 23.67 -6.26
N ASN A 12 15.33 24.54 -7.23
CA ASN A 12 14.55 24.14 -8.39
C ASN A 12 15.29 23.09 -9.24
N LEU A 13 16.59 23.30 -9.46
CA LEU A 13 17.42 22.36 -10.21
C LEU A 13 17.49 21.00 -9.49
N LEU A 14 17.74 21.01 -8.19
CA LEU A 14 17.80 19.79 -7.38
C LEU A 14 16.49 18.99 -7.43
N THR A 15 15.34 19.67 -7.24
CA THR A 15 14.03 19.00 -7.29
C THR A 15 13.74 18.43 -8.68
N LEU A 16 14.08 19.15 -9.75
CA LEU A 16 13.91 18.68 -11.13
C LEU A 16 14.84 17.51 -11.45
N SER A 17 16.10 17.54 -11.00
CA SER A 17 17.06 16.45 -11.21
C SER A 17 16.63 15.18 -10.49
N LEU A 18 16.17 15.29 -9.24
CA LEU A 18 15.62 14.15 -8.48
C LEU A 18 14.36 13.59 -9.18
N ALA A 19 13.47 14.46 -9.62
CA ALA A 19 12.28 14.00 -10.33
C ALA A 19 12.60 13.29 -11.65
N LEU A 20 13.60 13.77 -12.40
CA LEU A 20 14.08 13.11 -13.61
C LEU A 20 14.71 11.74 -13.32
N LEU A 21 15.51 11.65 -12.26
CA LEU A 21 16.12 10.40 -11.81
C LEU A 21 15.05 9.35 -11.47
N PHE A 22 14.01 9.73 -10.70
CA PHE A 22 12.92 8.83 -10.33
C PHE A 22 11.91 8.58 -11.46
N ALA A 23 11.93 9.35 -12.55
CA ALA A 23 11.17 9.10 -13.77
C ALA A 23 11.89 8.14 -14.75
N LEU A 24 13.19 7.93 -14.59
CA LEU A 24 14.00 7.07 -15.47
C LEU A 24 13.40 5.67 -15.67
N PRO A 25 12.91 4.96 -14.64
CA PRO A 25 12.31 3.63 -14.77
C PRO A 25 11.14 3.60 -15.74
N PHE A 26 10.30 4.62 -15.75
CA PHE A 26 9.13 4.66 -16.62
C PHE A 26 9.49 4.93 -18.07
N PHE A 27 10.50 5.77 -18.27
CA PHE A 27 11.04 6.01 -19.61
C PHE A 27 11.68 4.75 -20.20
N SER A 28 12.42 4.00 -19.39
CA SER A 28 13.04 2.73 -19.83
C SER A 28 12.02 1.70 -20.26
N LEU A 29 10.87 1.59 -19.56
CA LEU A 29 9.77 0.70 -19.96
C LEU A 29 9.22 1.08 -21.33
N ILE A 30 9.04 2.38 -21.62
CA ILE A 30 8.56 2.85 -22.93
C ILE A 30 9.53 2.47 -24.04
N VAL A 31 10.83 2.70 -23.83
CA VAL A 31 11.86 2.35 -24.81
C VAL A 31 11.92 0.84 -25.04
N THR A 32 11.93 0.06 -23.98
CA THR A 32 12.01 -1.42 -24.08
C THR A 32 10.74 -2.03 -24.70
N ALA A 33 9.57 -1.50 -24.38
CA ALA A 33 8.33 -1.97 -25.01
C ALA A 33 8.31 -1.73 -26.53
N GLY A 34 8.96 -0.67 -27.01
CA GLY A 34 9.11 -0.37 -28.43
C GLY A 34 10.20 -1.18 -29.13
N SER A 35 11.12 -1.83 -28.42
CA SER A 35 12.21 -2.64 -28.98
C SER A 35 11.77 -4.08 -29.33
N GLY A 36 10.55 -4.49 -28.95
CA GLY A 36 9.99 -5.82 -29.27
C GLY A 36 9.66 -5.94 -30.75
N GLY A 37 10.00 -7.11 -31.36
CA GLY A 37 9.65 -7.42 -32.74
C GLY A 37 8.13 -7.39 -33.00
N GLU A 38 7.73 -7.30 -34.25
CA GLU A 38 6.37 -7.02 -34.73
C GLU A 38 5.25 -7.92 -34.15
N ASN A 39 5.55 -9.12 -33.68
CA ASN A 39 4.55 -10.10 -33.24
C ASN A 39 4.28 -10.16 -31.72
N VAL A 40 5.04 -9.47 -30.87
CA VAL A 40 4.88 -9.61 -29.39
C VAL A 40 3.53 -9.04 -28.95
N TRP A 41 3.14 -7.86 -29.43
CA TRP A 41 1.83 -7.27 -29.13
C TRP A 41 0.67 -8.11 -29.66
N GLY A 42 0.76 -8.59 -30.92
CA GLY A 42 -0.27 -9.42 -31.52
C GLY A 42 -0.49 -10.70 -30.73
N HIS A 43 0.58 -11.35 -30.33
CA HIS A 43 0.52 -12.57 -29.50
C HIS A 43 -0.06 -12.28 -28.12
N LEU A 44 0.42 -11.25 -27.41
CA LEU A 44 -0.10 -10.90 -26.10
C LEU A 44 -1.59 -10.56 -26.12
N LEU A 45 -2.03 -9.75 -27.10
CA LEU A 45 -3.42 -9.34 -27.26
C LEU A 45 -4.36 -10.51 -27.57
N SER A 46 -3.90 -11.49 -28.35
CA SER A 46 -4.74 -12.63 -28.74
C SER A 46 -4.76 -13.77 -27.73
N THR A 47 -3.73 -13.88 -26.86
CA THR A 47 -3.57 -15.04 -25.97
C THR A 47 -3.84 -14.71 -24.51
N VAL A 48 -2.98 -13.93 -23.85
CA VAL A 48 -2.99 -13.80 -22.38
C VAL A 48 -3.71 -12.55 -21.88
N MET A 49 -3.65 -11.44 -22.63
CA MET A 49 -4.18 -10.16 -22.20
C MET A 49 -5.70 -10.16 -21.91
N PRO A 50 -6.56 -10.84 -22.69
CA PRO A 50 -7.98 -10.93 -22.37
C PRO A 50 -8.24 -11.57 -21.01
N GLY A 51 -7.46 -12.61 -20.66
CA GLY A 51 -7.51 -13.26 -19.35
C GLY A 51 -7.10 -12.33 -18.22
N TYR A 52 -5.97 -11.62 -18.38
CA TYR A 52 -5.49 -10.65 -17.39
C TYR A 52 -6.48 -9.50 -17.19
N LEU A 53 -7.03 -8.94 -18.26
CA LEU A 53 -8.05 -7.87 -18.19
C LEU A 53 -9.31 -8.35 -17.47
N LYS A 54 -9.83 -9.53 -17.83
CA LYS A 54 -11.03 -10.11 -17.22
C LYS A 54 -10.82 -10.34 -15.72
N ASN A 55 -9.74 -11.02 -15.34
CA ASN A 55 -9.47 -11.33 -13.94
C ASN A 55 -9.20 -10.06 -13.13
N THR A 56 -8.41 -9.13 -13.65
CA THR A 56 -8.13 -7.85 -12.97
C THR A 56 -9.40 -7.02 -12.80
N PHE A 57 -10.28 -6.97 -13.81
CA PHE A 57 -11.54 -6.25 -13.72
C PHE A 57 -12.46 -6.83 -12.63
N TRP A 58 -12.67 -8.15 -12.64
CA TRP A 58 -13.53 -8.81 -11.65
C TRP A 58 -12.93 -8.76 -10.24
N LEU A 59 -11.60 -8.88 -10.14
CA LEU A 59 -10.89 -8.72 -8.88
C LEU A 59 -11.12 -7.32 -8.28
N MET A 60 -10.93 -6.27 -9.09
CA MET A 60 -11.16 -4.90 -8.65
C MET A 60 -12.61 -4.64 -8.25
N LEU A 61 -13.55 -5.09 -9.08
CA LEU A 61 -14.98 -4.94 -8.78
C LEU A 61 -15.37 -5.67 -7.51
N GLY A 62 -14.89 -6.90 -7.34
CA GLY A 62 -15.16 -7.72 -6.16
C GLY A 62 -14.55 -7.14 -4.89
N VAL A 63 -13.26 -6.82 -4.90
CA VAL A 63 -12.58 -6.21 -3.74
C VAL A 63 -13.12 -4.81 -3.45
N GLY A 64 -13.34 -3.99 -4.51
CA GLY A 64 -13.93 -2.66 -4.35
C GLY A 64 -15.31 -2.69 -3.70
N SER A 65 -16.20 -3.61 -4.12
CA SER A 65 -17.53 -3.79 -3.51
C SER A 65 -17.45 -4.39 -2.10
N GLY A 66 -16.59 -5.38 -1.87
CA GLY A 66 -16.37 -5.99 -0.57
C GLY A 66 -15.84 -4.99 0.47
N THR A 67 -14.81 -4.22 0.11
CA THR A 67 -14.23 -3.18 0.99
C THR A 67 -15.21 -2.03 1.22
N LEU A 68 -15.99 -1.64 0.21
CA LEU A 68 -17.06 -0.64 0.34
C LEU A 68 -18.11 -1.10 1.35
N LEU A 69 -18.62 -2.32 1.20
CA LEU A 69 -19.64 -2.89 2.09
C LEU A 69 -19.13 -2.95 3.54
N LEU A 70 -17.98 -3.59 3.75
CA LEU A 70 -17.43 -3.77 5.10
C LEU A 70 -16.99 -2.42 5.71
N GLY A 71 -16.28 -1.59 4.95
CA GLY A 71 -15.71 -0.36 5.45
C GLY A 71 -16.74 0.71 5.75
N VAL A 72 -17.73 0.92 4.87
CA VAL A 72 -18.78 1.91 5.09
C VAL A 72 -19.72 1.49 6.22
N SER A 73 -20.12 0.21 6.25
CA SER A 73 -21.02 -0.29 7.29
C SER A 73 -20.38 -0.24 8.68
N THR A 74 -19.14 -0.72 8.81
CA THR A 74 -18.40 -0.64 10.09
C THR A 74 -18.10 0.81 10.47
N GLY A 75 -17.75 1.67 9.49
CA GLY A 75 -17.54 3.09 9.69
C GLY A 75 -18.77 3.80 10.24
N TRP A 76 -19.96 3.51 9.69
CA TRP A 76 -21.24 4.02 10.19
C TRP A 76 -21.56 3.52 11.59
N LEU A 77 -21.47 2.20 11.82
CA LEU A 77 -21.76 1.60 13.12
C LEU A 77 -20.89 2.19 14.23
N ILE A 78 -19.59 2.34 14.00
CA ILE A 78 -18.65 2.87 14.99
C ILE A 78 -18.87 4.37 15.26
N SER A 79 -19.18 5.17 14.22
CA SER A 79 -19.30 6.62 14.38
C SER A 79 -20.65 7.06 14.91
N MET A 80 -21.75 6.43 14.47
CA MET A 80 -23.11 6.94 14.67
C MET A 80 -23.98 6.11 15.61
N THR A 81 -23.54 4.91 16.05
CA THR A 81 -24.31 4.07 16.95
C THR A 81 -23.57 3.77 18.24
N GLU A 82 -24.33 3.46 19.31
CA GLU A 82 -23.80 3.04 20.58
C GLU A 82 -24.17 1.57 20.84
N PHE A 83 -23.13 0.73 21.05
CA PHE A 83 -23.27 -0.68 21.37
C PHE A 83 -22.10 -1.16 22.24
N PRO A 84 -22.26 -2.29 22.99
CA PRO A 84 -21.19 -2.82 23.82
C PRO A 84 -19.94 -3.15 23.01
N GLY A 85 -18.75 -2.80 23.54
CA GLY A 85 -17.48 -3.06 22.85
C GLY A 85 -17.10 -2.09 21.71
N ARG A 86 -17.95 -1.10 21.38
CA ARG A 86 -17.72 -0.13 20.31
C ARG A 86 -16.32 0.51 20.38
N ARG A 87 -15.90 0.98 21.59
CA ARG A 87 -14.59 1.63 21.78
C ARG A 87 -13.42 0.70 21.48
N MET A 88 -13.58 -0.60 21.74
CA MET A 88 -12.59 -1.62 21.39
C MET A 88 -12.59 -1.85 19.88
N MET A 89 -13.77 -2.01 19.26
CA MET A 89 -13.89 -2.23 17.81
C MET A 89 -13.36 -1.04 17.00
N GLU A 90 -13.43 0.18 17.53
CA GLU A 90 -12.99 1.42 16.87
C GLU A 90 -11.55 1.36 16.37
N TRP A 91 -10.65 0.77 17.13
CA TRP A 91 -9.25 0.60 16.74
C TRP A 91 -8.95 -0.82 16.22
N ALA A 92 -9.65 -1.83 16.73
CA ALA A 92 -9.41 -3.21 16.36
C ALA A 92 -9.71 -3.49 14.88
N LEU A 93 -10.67 -2.77 14.29
CA LEU A 93 -10.99 -2.83 12.85
C LEU A 93 -9.86 -2.34 11.95
N LEU A 94 -8.81 -1.73 12.48
CA LEU A 94 -7.60 -1.35 11.73
C LEU A 94 -6.55 -2.46 11.69
N LEU A 95 -6.64 -3.46 12.59
CA LEU A 95 -5.63 -4.52 12.72
C LEU A 95 -5.40 -5.34 11.44
N PRO A 96 -6.42 -5.62 10.61
CA PRO A 96 -6.20 -6.36 9.36
C PRO A 96 -5.17 -5.72 8.42
N LEU A 97 -4.96 -4.39 8.46
CA LEU A 97 -3.91 -3.72 7.68
C LEU A 97 -2.47 -4.16 8.03
N ALA A 98 -2.28 -4.79 9.18
CA ALA A 98 -0.98 -5.32 9.57
C ALA A 98 -0.59 -6.56 8.74
N PHE A 99 -1.58 -7.26 8.17
CA PHE A 99 -1.34 -8.42 7.33
C PHE A 99 -1.10 -8.02 5.86
N PRO A 100 0.05 -8.36 5.28
CA PRO A 100 0.19 -8.36 3.81
C PRO A 100 -0.75 -9.40 3.19
N GLY A 101 -1.29 -9.11 1.99
CA GLY A 101 -2.24 -10.00 1.29
C GLY A 101 -1.71 -11.41 1.11
N TYR A 102 -0.43 -11.57 0.73
CA TYR A 102 0.17 -12.88 0.52
C TYR A 102 0.28 -13.73 1.80
N ILE A 103 0.49 -13.12 2.98
CA ILE A 103 0.54 -13.87 4.25
C ILE A 103 -0.83 -14.41 4.62
N ILE A 104 -1.88 -13.60 4.47
CA ILE A 104 -3.23 -14.09 4.74
C ILE A 104 -3.64 -15.16 3.73
N ALA A 105 -3.23 -15.02 2.47
CA ALA A 105 -3.45 -16.04 1.45
C ALA A 105 -2.79 -17.37 1.83
N MET A 106 -1.54 -17.37 2.29
CA MET A 106 -0.85 -18.56 2.80
C MET A 106 -1.64 -19.25 3.91
N VAL A 107 -2.07 -18.49 4.92
CA VAL A 107 -2.80 -19.05 6.06
C VAL A 107 -4.11 -19.69 5.62
N TYR A 108 -4.84 -19.07 4.70
CA TYR A 108 -6.11 -19.61 4.26
C TYR A 108 -5.98 -20.76 3.25
N VAL A 109 -4.90 -20.82 2.48
CA VAL A 109 -4.56 -21.99 1.67
C VAL A 109 -4.37 -23.18 2.59
N GLU A 110 -3.47 -23.10 3.57
CA GLU A 110 -3.21 -24.18 4.54
C GLU A 110 -4.45 -24.60 5.32
N LEU A 111 -5.33 -23.64 5.64
CA LEU A 111 -6.53 -23.90 6.42
C LEU A 111 -7.65 -24.57 5.61
N LEU A 112 -7.87 -24.14 4.36
CA LEU A 112 -9.07 -24.43 3.57
C LEU A 112 -8.85 -25.30 2.35
N GLU A 113 -7.60 -25.64 1.98
CA GLU A 113 -7.36 -26.62 0.92
C GLU A 113 -7.82 -28.02 1.30
N PHE A 114 -7.84 -28.92 0.31
CA PHE A 114 -8.33 -30.30 0.52
C PHE A 114 -7.58 -31.04 1.63
N SER A 115 -6.27 -30.87 1.68
CA SER A 115 -5.39 -31.42 2.73
C SER A 115 -5.46 -30.64 4.06
N GLY A 116 -6.14 -29.49 4.06
CA GLY A 116 -6.20 -28.59 5.20
C GLY A 116 -7.13 -29.09 6.32
N PRO A 117 -6.90 -28.64 7.57
CA PRO A 117 -7.59 -29.15 8.77
C PRO A 117 -9.09 -28.96 8.73
N VAL A 118 -9.61 -27.92 8.05
CA VAL A 118 -11.06 -27.68 7.97
C VAL A 118 -11.75 -28.76 7.15
N GLN A 119 -11.23 -29.05 5.95
CA GLN A 119 -11.82 -30.09 5.10
C GLN A 119 -11.57 -31.50 5.65
N GLU A 120 -10.42 -31.72 6.27
CA GLU A 120 -10.15 -32.97 6.99
C GLU A 120 -11.18 -33.23 8.09
N GLN A 121 -11.45 -32.22 8.94
CA GLN A 121 -12.45 -32.34 10.00
C GLN A 121 -13.86 -32.55 9.46
N LEU A 122 -14.23 -31.89 8.37
CA LEU A 122 -15.53 -32.11 7.70
C LEU A 122 -15.63 -33.55 7.19
N ARG A 123 -14.59 -34.06 6.55
CA ARG A 123 -14.57 -35.46 6.09
C ARG A 123 -14.76 -36.46 7.25
N LEU A 124 -14.08 -36.20 8.36
CA LEU A 124 -14.24 -37.06 9.57
C LEU A 124 -15.66 -36.99 10.13
N TRP A 125 -16.29 -35.81 10.17
CA TRP A 125 -17.64 -35.66 10.73
C TRP A 125 -18.74 -36.28 9.87
N PHE A 126 -18.60 -36.17 8.53
CA PHE A 126 -19.61 -36.59 7.57
C PHE A 126 -19.28 -37.96 6.93
N GLY A 127 -18.15 -38.57 7.24
CA GLY A 127 -17.72 -39.85 6.69
C GLY A 127 -17.32 -39.79 5.21
N TRP A 128 -17.01 -38.60 4.70
CA TRP A 128 -16.54 -38.40 3.33
C TRP A 128 -15.07 -38.84 3.17
N GLN A 129 -14.72 -39.41 2.02
CA GLN A 129 -13.37 -39.93 1.78
C GLN A 129 -12.64 -39.15 0.69
N ASN A 130 -13.37 -38.66 -0.32
CA ASN A 130 -12.80 -38.06 -1.51
C ASN A 130 -13.39 -36.66 -1.76
N TYR A 131 -12.67 -35.88 -2.58
CA TYR A 131 -13.16 -34.56 -3.01
C TYR A 131 -14.45 -34.61 -3.85
N MET A 132 -14.82 -35.76 -4.38
CA MET A 132 -16.07 -35.98 -5.14
C MET A 132 -17.30 -36.18 -4.24
N ASP A 133 -17.10 -36.48 -2.95
CA ASP A 133 -18.20 -36.76 -2.01
C ASP A 133 -18.94 -35.50 -1.58
N TYR A 134 -18.32 -34.33 -1.75
CA TYR A 134 -18.90 -33.05 -1.34
C TYR A 134 -18.34 -31.89 -2.20
N TRP A 135 -19.09 -30.80 -2.22
CA TRP A 135 -18.61 -29.57 -2.83
C TRP A 135 -18.08 -28.62 -1.76
N PHE A 136 -16.86 -28.13 -1.96
CA PHE A 136 -16.25 -27.09 -1.14
C PHE A 136 -15.70 -25.99 -2.06
N PRO A 137 -15.95 -24.70 -1.77
CA PRO A 137 -15.44 -23.62 -2.64
C PRO A 137 -13.91 -23.59 -2.63
N PRO A 138 -13.26 -23.63 -3.80
CA PRO A 138 -11.80 -23.59 -3.86
C PRO A 138 -11.29 -22.25 -3.35
N ILE A 139 -10.40 -22.28 -2.36
CA ILE A 139 -9.79 -21.06 -1.83
C ILE A 139 -8.82 -20.45 -2.84
N ALA A 140 -8.01 -21.28 -3.50
CA ALA A 140 -7.11 -20.87 -4.58
C ALA A 140 -7.93 -20.53 -5.85
N SER A 141 -8.61 -19.40 -5.83
CA SER A 141 -9.50 -18.93 -6.88
C SER A 141 -9.64 -17.41 -6.87
N LEU A 142 -10.20 -16.85 -7.94
CA LEU A 142 -10.55 -15.43 -7.98
C LEU A 142 -11.51 -15.02 -6.85
N GLY A 143 -12.48 -15.89 -6.51
CA GLY A 143 -13.42 -15.66 -5.40
C GLY A 143 -12.73 -15.64 -4.04
N GLY A 144 -11.80 -16.57 -3.81
CA GLY A 144 -10.95 -16.57 -2.61
C GLY A 144 -10.11 -15.30 -2.50
N ALA A 145 -9.44 -14.91 -3.59
CA ALA A 145 -8.66 -13.67 -3.63
C ALA A 145 -9.49 -12.42 -3.31
N ILE A 146 -10.69 -12.30 -3.89
CA ILE A 146 -11.63 -11.21 -3.61
C ILE A 146 -11.99 -11.18 -2.12
N THR A 147 -12.32 -12.33 -1.54
CA THR A 147 -12.72 -12.42 -0.14
C THR A 147 -11.58 -12.04 0.79
N MET A 148 -10.38 -12.62 0.59
CA MET A 148 -9.22 -12.36 1.45
C MET A 148 -8.75 -10.90 1.36
N LEU A 149 -8.62 -10.35 0.16
CA LEU A 149 -8.25 -8.95 0.00
C LEU A 149 -9.32 -7.99 0.53
N SER A 150 -10.60 -8.31 0.42
CA SER A 150 -11.66 -7.51 1.03
C SER A 150 -11.55 -7.47 2.56
N LEU A 151 -11.21 -8.59 3.19
CA LEU A 151 -11.02 -8.69 4.65
C LEU A 151 -9.76 -7.96 5.15
N VAL A 152 -8.75 -7.80 4.31
CA VAL A 152 -7.52 -7.08 4.68
C VAL A 152 -7.60 -5.59 4.36
N LEU A 153 -8.22 -5.21 3.24
CA LEU A 153 -8.17 -3.85 2.71
C LEU A 153 -9.39 -2.97 3.09
N PHE A 154 -10.48 -3.54 3.66
CA PHE A 154 -11.63 -2.74 4.08
C PHE A 154 -11.28 -1.62 5.06
N PRO A 155 -10.25 -1.71 5.92
CA PRO A 155 -9.94 -0.64 6.86
C PRO A 155 -9.53 0.68 6.18
N TYR A 156 -9.06 0.67 4.93
CA TYR A 156 -8.85 1.91 4.15
C TYR A 156 -10.17 2.68 3.98
N VAL A 157 -11.23 1.96 3.60
CA VAL A 157 -12.57 2.54 3.45
C VAL A 157 -13.16 2.91 4.81
N TYR A 158 -13.01 2.02 5.81
CA TYR A 158 -13.47 2.24 7.18
C TYR A 158 -12.93 3.55 7.77
N LEU A 159 -11.62 3.76 7.68
CA LEU A 159 -10.95 4.92 8.29
C LEU A 159 -11.47 6.24 7.69
N LEU A 160 -11.57 6.31 6.36
CA LEU A 160 -12.00 7.51 5.66
C LEU A 160 -13.51 7.75 5.78
N ALA A 161 -14.32 6.70 5.70
CA ALA A 161 -15.76 6.79 5.90
C ALA A 161 -16.09 7.21 7.34
N ARG A 162 -15.46 6.59 8.35
CA ARG A 162 -15.61 6.96 9.76
C ARG A 162 -15.26 8.43 9.99
N THR A 163 -14.12 8.88 9.48
CA THR A 163 -13.70 10.28 9.61
C THR A 163 -14.69 11.23 8.98
N ALA A 164 -15.19 10.91 7.78
CA ALA A 164 -16.20 11.70 7.10
C ALA A 164 -17.53 11.75 7.87
N PHE A 165 -17.99 10.64 8.42
CA PHE A 165 -19.19 10.60 9.25
C PHE A 165 -19.05 11.45 10.52
N LEU A 166 -17.91 11.40 11.20
CA LEU A 166 -17.64 12.21 12.39
C LEU A 166 -17.49 13.72 12.10
N GLN A 167 -17.15 14.10 10.88
CA GLN A 167 -17.03 15.50 10.47
C GLN A 167 -18.36 16.12 9.99
N GLN A 168 -19.41 15.32 9.85
CA GLN A 168 -20.74 15.84 9.47
C GLN A 168 -21.31 16.74 10.56
N SER A 169 -22.14 17.70 10.17
CA SER A 169 -22.80 18.59 11.11
C SER A 169 -23.79 17.82 12.00
N ALA A 170 -23.65 17.96 13.33
CA ALA A 170 -24.61 17.41 14.28
C ALA A 170 -26.04 17.93 14.01
N THR A 171 -26.16 19.21 13.64
CA THR A 171 -27.43 19.86 13.35
C THR A 171 -28.19 19.21 12.18
N LEU A 172 -27.47 18.73 11.15
CA LEU A 172 -28.10 17.99 10.02
C LEU A 172 -28.67 16.64 10.48
N MET A 173 -27.97 15.95 11.35
CA MET A 173 -28.42 14.66 11.91
C MET A 173 -29.60 14.86 12.88
N GLU A 174 -29.58 15.93 13.67
CA GLU A 174 -30.67 16.30 14.57
C GLU A 174 -31.92 16.75 13.80
N ALA A 175 -31.77 17.56 12.75
CA ALA A 175 -32.88 17.93 11.86
C ALA A 175 -33.54 16.71 11.21
N SER A 176 -32.73 15.71 10.79
CA SER A 176 -33.26 14.45 10.28
C SER A 176 -34.09 13.69 11.31
N ARG A 177 -33.68 13.70 12.59
CA ARG A 177 -34.42 13.09 13.70
C ARG A 177 -35.70 13.84 14.00
N MET A 178 -35.67 15.18 13.96
CA MET A 178 -36.87 16.02 14.13
C MET A 178 -37.93 15.77 13.05
N LEU A 179 -37.50 15.35 11.86
CA LEU A 179 -38.38 14.92 10.75
C LEU A 179 -38.79 13.43 10.86
N ASP A 180 -38.59 12.82 12.00
CA ASP A 180 -38.94 11.42 12.32
C ASP A 180 -38.32 10.38 11.35
N LYS A 181 -37.14 10.69 10.78
CA LYS A 181 -36.42 9.77 9.92
C LYS A 181 -35.68 8.73 10.73
N SER A 182 -35.82 7.46 10.33
CA SER A 182 -35.07 6.37 10.94
C SER A 182 -33.55 6.50 10.71
N ALA A 183 -32.73 5.86 11.53
CA ALA A 183 -31.28 5.84 11.37
C ALA A 183 -30.83 5.34 9.98
N VAL A 184 -31.56 4.37 9.41
CA VAL A 184 -31.31 3.84 8.07
C VAL A 184 -31.62 4.89 6.99
N ASN A 185 -32.74 5.58 7.11
CA ASN A 185 -33.09 6.64 6.16
C ASN A 185 -32.10 7.82 6.23
N SER A 186 -31.69 8.21 7.45
CA SER A 186 -30.67 9.25 7.65
C SER A 186 -29.30 8.83 7.06
N PHE A 187 -28.95 7.55 7.14
CA PHE A 187 -27.77 7.01 6.50
C PHE A 187 -27.80 7.17 4.98
N PHE A 188 -28.82 6.64 4.31
CA PHE A 188 -28.87 6.64 2.84
C PHE A 188 -29.14 8.03 2.25
N MET A 189 -29.97 8.87 2.88
CA MET A 189 -30.38 10.16 2.34
C MET A 189 -29.41 11.31 2.67
N ILE A 190 -28.68 11.23 3.78
CA ILE A 190 -27.83 12.33 4.25
C ILE A 190 -26.38 11.90 4.41
N ALA A 191 -26.11 10.92 5.30
CA ALA A 191 -24.76 10.62 5.70
C ALA A 191 -23.91 10.04 4.56
N LEU A 192 -24.45 9.07 3.84
CA LEU A 192 -23.75 8.39 2.74
C LEU A 192 -23.46 9.35 1.56
N PRO A 193 -24.39 10.17 1.07
CA PRO A 193 -24.11 11.16 0.04
C PRO A 193 -23.03 12.18 0.42
N LEU A 194 -23.04 12.65 1.66
CA LEU A 194 -22.04 13.60 2.16
C LEU A 194 -20.65 12.94 2.34
N ALA A 195 -20.60 11.65 2.71
CA ALA A 195 -19.36 10.93 2.85
C ALA A 195 -18.79 10.38 1.53
N ARG A 196 -19.55 10.43 0.41
CA ARG A 196 -19.12 9.89 -0.89
C ARG A 196 -17.67 10.21 -1.28
N PRO A 197 -17.18 11.47 -1.19
CA PRO A 197 -15.83 11.77 -1.62
C PRO A 197 -14.75 11.00 -0.83
N ALA A 198 -14.93 10.89 0.48
CA ALA A 198 -14.02 10.17 1.35
C ALA A 198 -14.09 8.65 1.10
N ILE A 199 -15.29 8.12 0.89
CA ILE A 199 -15.51 6.71 0.57
C ILE A 199 -14.85 6.34 -0.77
N VAL A 200 -15.02 7.16 -1.80
CA VAL A 200 -14.39 6.95 -3.11
C VAL A 200 -12.87 6.90 -2.98
N VAL A 201 -12.28 7.80 -2.19
CA VAL A 201 -10.83 7.75 -1.92
C VAL A 201 -10.43 6.45 -1.23
N GLY A 202 -11.18 6.01 -0.22
CA GLY A 202 -10.89 4.75 0.49
C GLY A 202 -10.97 3.53 -0.42
N VAL A 203 -11.99 3.45 -1.25
CA VAL A 203 -12.15 2.37 -2.24
C VAL A 203 -11.03 2.43 -3.27
N SER A 204 -10.66 3.63 -3.76
CA SER A 204 -9.55 3.79 -4.71
C SER A 204 -8.22 3.32 -4.12
N LEU A 205 -7.95 3.60 -2.84
CA LEU A 205 -6.75 3.09 -2.16
C LEU A 205 -6.77 1.56 -2.08
N ALA A 206 -7.88 0.96 -1.67
CA ALA A 206 -8.02 -0.50 -1.64
C ALA A 206 -7.83 -1.13 -3.03
N MET A 207 -8.39 -0.51 -4.08
CA MET A 207 -8.21 -0.95 -5.46
C MET A 207 -6.77 -0.82 -5.95
N MET A 208 -6.04 0.24 -5.57
CA MET A 208 -4.62 0.40 -5.90
C MET A 208 -3.76 -0.68 -5.25
N GLU A 209 -4.00 -0.98 -3.97
CA GLU A 209 -3.32 -2.08 -3.28
C GLU A 209 -3.64 -3.44 -3.93
N THR A 210 -4.88 -3.66 -4.34
CA THR A 210 -5.30 -4.87 -5.06
C THR A 210 -4.58 -5.01 -6.41
N LEU A 211 -4.45 -3.92 -7.17
CA LEU A 211 -3.72 -3.92 -8.44
C LEU A 211 -2.21 -4.13 -8.26
N ALA A 212 -1.66 -3.73 -7.12
CA ALA A 212 -0.26 -3.91 -6.80
C ALA A 212 0.04 -5.31 -6.21
N ASP A 213 -0.99 -6.05 -5.80
CA ASP A 213 -0.81 -7.37 -5.20
C ASP A 213 -0.35 -8.39 -6.26
N PHE A 214 0.81 -8.98 -5.98
CA PHE A 214 1.41 -10.06 -6.73
C PHE A 214 1.33 -11.36 -5.95
N GLY A 215 1.68 -11.31 -4.67
CA GLY A 215 1.89 -12.50 -3.87
C GLY A 215 0.62 -13.33 -3.66
N THR A 216 -0.50 -12.68 -3.33
CA THR A 216 -1.81 -13.35 -3.23
C THR A 216 -2.22 -13.97 -4.56
N MET A 217 -2.06 -13.21 -5.65
CA MET A 217 -2.45 -13.67 -6.99
C MET A 217 -1.63 -14.87 -7.45
N GLN A 218 -0.33 -14.86 -7.18
CA GLN A 218 0.57 -15.97 -7.53
C GLN A 218 0.24 -17.23 -6.71
N LEU A 219 0.01 -17.10 -5.40
CA LEU A 219 -0.35 -18.22 -4.53
C LEU A 219 -1.72 -18.83 -4.88
N PHE A 220 -2.67 -18.00 -5.33
CA PHE A 220 -4.01 -18.47 -5.71
C PHE A 220 -4.10 -18.86 -7.20
N ALA A 221 -2.98 -18.86 -7.91
CA ALA A 221 -2.90 -19.13 -9.34
C ALA A 221 -3.85 -18.24 -10.19
N VAL A 222 -4.16 -17.03 -9.70
CA VAL A 222 -5.00 -16.06 -10.39
C VAL A 222 -4.13 -15.22 -11.32
N GLN A 223 -4.32 -15.40 -12.61
CA GLN A 223 -3.58 -14.67 -13.61
C GLN A 223 -4.07 -13.23 -13.73
N THR A 224 -3.23 -12.29 -13.31
CA THR A 224 -3.42 -10.84 -13.41
C THR A 224 -2.24 -10.19 -14.13
N PHE A 225 -2.28 -8.89 -14.37
CA PHE A 225 -1.13 -8.19 -14.97
C PHE A 225 0.16 -8.35 -14.17
N THR A 226 0.09 -8.30 -12.82
CA THR A 226 1.28 -8.41 -11.96
C THR A 226 1.95 -9.77 -12.06
N THR A 227 1.17 -10.85 -12.05
CA THR A 227 1.67 -12.22 -12.27
C THR A 227 2.15 -12.42 -13.70
N GLY A 228 1.45 -11.81 -14.68
CA GLY A 228 1.83 -11.83 -16.08
C GLY A 228 3.18 -11.18 -16.34
N ILE A 229 3.45 -10.00 -15.77
CA ILE A 229 4.73 -9.31 -15.88
C ILE A 229 5.87 -10.19 -15.32
N TYR A 230 5.67 -10.75 -14.13
CA TYR A 230 6.64 -11.63 -13.48
C TYR A 230 6.92 -12.88 -14.31
N ASN A 231 5.88 -13.58 -14.74
CA ASN A 231 6.02 -14.82 -15.52
C ASN A 231 6.62 -14.57 -16.93
N THR A 232 6.30 -13.43 -17.56
CA THR A 232 6.88 -13.06 -18.86
C THR A 232 8.36 -12.71 -18.70
N TRP A 233 8.76 -12.09 -17.60
CA TRP A 233 10.15 -11.77 -17.32
C TRP A 233 10.97 -13.02 -16.96
N PHE A 234 10.56 -13.78 -15.94
CA PHE A 234 11.34 -14.93 -15.43
C PHE A 234 11.06 -16.25 -16.16
N GLY A 235 9.84 -16.48 -16.61
CA GLY A 235 9.46 -17.74 -17.26
C GLY A 235 9.69 -17.74 -18.75
N ALA A 236 9.39 -16.62 -19.43
CA ALA A 236 9.57 -16.52 -20.87
C ALA A 236 10.85 -15.77 -21.30
N TYR A 237 11.61 -15.19 -20.35
CA TYR A 237 12.81 -14.37 -20.60
C TYR A 237 12.58 -13.26 -21.64
N ASN A 238 11.37 -12.70 -21.69
CA ASN A 238 10.93 -11.72 -22.68
C ASN A 238 10.79 -10.33 -22.07
N ALA A 239 11.87 -9.54 -22.10
CA ALA A 239 11.89 -8.19 -21.58
C ALA A 239 10.92 -7.23 -22.31
N PRO A 240 10.84 -7.20 -23.64
CA PRO A 240 9.86 -6.38 -24.36
C PRO A 240 8.41 -6.73 -24.00
N GLY A 241 8.06 -8.01 -23.93
CA GLY A 241 6.72 -8.46 -23.56
C GLY A 241 6.35 -8.05 -22.13
N ALA A 242 7.27 -8.22 -21.16
CA ALA A 242 7.06 -7.78 -19.78
C ALA A 242 6.92 -6.24 -19.67
N ALA A 243 7.69 -5.47 -20.47
CA ALA A 243 7.55 -4.02 -20.53
C ALA A 243 6.21 -3.58 -21.14
N GLN A 244 5.73 -4.29 -22.19
CA GLN A 244 4.43 -4.04 -22.79
C GLN A 244 3.27 -4.30 -21.82
N LEU A 245 3.31 -5.41 -21.08
CA LEU A 245 2.34 -5.70 -20.02
C LEU A 245 2.39 -4.65 -18.91
N SER A 246 3.59 -4.19 -18.54
CA SER A 246 3.76 -3.12 -17.55
C SER A 246 3.13 -1.80 -17.99
N LEU A 247 3.31 -1.39 -19.26
CA LEU A 247 2.68 -0.19 -19.81
C LEU A 247 1.16 -0.34 -19.91
N SER A 248 0.67 -1.52 -20.25
CA SER A 248 -0.77 -1.82 -20.29
C SER A 248 -1.38 -1.65 -18.89
N LEU A 249 -0.73 -2.19 -17.86
CA LEU A 249 -1.16 -2.03 -16.47
C LEU A 249 -1.10 -0.56 -16.02
N LEU A 250 -0.04 0.17 -16.38
CA LEU A 250 0.09 1.61 -16.08
C LEU A 250 -1.02 2.43 -16.75
N THR A 251 -1.40 2.09 -17.97
CA THR A 251 -2.52 2.72 -18.68
C THR A 251 -3.84 2.48 -17.96
N PHE A 252 -4.06 1.25 -17.53
CA PHE A 252 -5.24 0.86 -16.76
C PHE A 252 -5.31 1.61 -15.41
N ILE A 253 -4.22 1.67 -14.66
CA ILE A 253 -4.11 2.42 -13.41
C ILE A 253 -4.38 3.92 -13.64
N SER A 254 -3.76 4.49 -14.68
CA SER A 254 -3.91 5.91 -15.02
C SER A 254 -5.35 6.26 -15.37
N PHE A 255 -6.06 5.36 -16.05
CA PHE A 255 -7.48 5.52 -16.36
C PHE A 255 -8.32 5.55 -15.06
N PHE A 256 -8.05 4.65 -14.09
CA PHE A 256 -8.75 4.67 -12.80
C PHE A 256 -8.47 5.93 -11.99
N ILE A 257 -7.21 6.38 -11.92
CA ILE A 257 -6.85 7.64 -11.26
C ILE A 257 -7.57 8.83 -11.93
N PHE A 258 -7.68 8.82 -13.26
CA PHE A 258 -8.40 9.85 -14.00
C PHE A 258 -9.89 9.85 -13.64
N LEU A 259 -10.54 8.68 -13.63
CA LEU A 259 -11.96 8.55 -13.24
C LEU A 259 -12.19 9.03 -11.80
N GLU A 260 -11.32 8.65 -10.86
CA GLU A 260 -11.38 9.09 -9.48
C GLU A 260 -11.27 10.62 -9.37
N ARG A 261 -10.28 11.23 -10.03
CA ARG A 261 -10.10 12.69 -10.02
C ARG A 261 -11.25 13.41 -10.69
N TYR A 262 -11.80 12.87 -11.76
CA TYR A 262 -12.96 13.44 -12.47
C TYR A 262 -14.20 13.43 -11.56
N SER A 263 -14.46 12.32 -10.88
CA SER A 263 -15.56 12.20 -9.92
C SER A 263 -15.45 13.21 -8.76
N ARG A 264 -14.23 13.54 -8.30
CA ARG A 264 -13.99 14.50 -7.21
C ARG A 264 -14.09 15.97 -7.62
N LYS A 265 -13.85 16.31 -8.88
CA LYS A 265 -13.91 17.72 -9.36
C LYS A 265 -15.26 18.39 -9.18
N GLN A 266 -16.34 17.64 -9.16
CA GLN A 266 -17.71 18.17 -9.05
C GLN A 266 -18.13 18.55 -7.62
N GLN A 267 -17.30 18.29 -6.61
CA GLN A 267 -17.67 18.51 -5.21
C GLN A 267 -16.61 19.37 -4.49
N ARG A 268 -16.76 20.70 -4.63
CA ARG A 268 -16.09 21.65 -3.73
C ARG A 268 -16.84 21.62 -2.40
N PHE A 269 -16.37 20.85 -1.44
CA PHE A 269 -16.85 20.98 -0.07
C PHE A 269 -16.20 22.20 0.56
N ASN A 270 -17.00 23.21 0.88
CA ASN A 270 -16.65 24.20 1.85
C ASN A 270 -16.54 23.48 3.20
N ALA A 271 -15.34 23.21 3.63
CA ALA A 271 -15.05 22.86 5.01
C ALA A 271 -15.31 24.12 5.85
N GLN A 272 -16.57 24.37 6.20
CA GLN A 272 -16.90 25.37 7.20
C GLN A 272 -16.53 24.83 8.56
N SER A 273 -15.51 25.48 9.13
CA SER A 273 -15.12 25.64 10.52
C SER A 273 -15.83 24.76 11.57
N SER A 274 -15.00 24.00 12.23
CA SER A 274 -15.05 23.45 13.58
C SER A 274 -15.97 24.16 14.61
N ILE A 275 -17.25 23.88 14.54
CA ILE A 275 -18.06 23.84 15.75
C ILE A 275 -17.86 22.43 16.30
N LYS A 276 -17.51 22.31 17.59
CA LYS A 276 -17.37 21.03 18.29
C LYS A 276 -18.66 20.24 18.11
N ASN A 277 -18.69 19.37 17.12
CA ASN A 277 -19.87 18.57 16.81
C ASN A 277 -19.93 17.39 17.79
N VAL A 278 -20.66 17.56 18.89
CA VAL A 278 -21.01 16.44 19.78
C VAL A 278 -22.19 15.71 19.11
N HIS A 279 -21.88 14.61 18.43
CA HIS A 279 -22.92 13.78 17.83
C HIS A 279 -23.64 12.96 18.89
N THR A 280 -24.95 13.15 19.04
CA THR A 280 -25.80 12.19 19.75
C THR A 280 -25.90 10.90 18.93
N ARG A 281 -25.35 9.80 19.47
CA ARG A 281 -25.39 8.49 18.82
C ARG A 281 -26.76 7.84 18.93
N TYR A 282 -27.07 6.97 17.97
CA TYR A 282 -28.28 6.16 18.03
C TYR A 282 -28.09 5.01 19.01
N HIS A 283 -28.91 4.95 20.06
CA HIS A 283 -28.96 3.81 20.97
C HIS A 283 -29.64 2.63 20.28
N LEU A 284 -28.91 1.51 20.13
CA LEU A 284 -29.44 0.31 19.52
C LEU A 284 -30.20 -0.54 20.57
N SER A 285 -31.31 -1.14 20.16
CA SER A 285 -31.97 -2.18 20.99
C SER A 285 -30.99 -3.35 21.18
N ARG A 286 -31.17 -4.13 22.26
CA ARG A 286 -30.25 -5.22 22.65
C ARG A 286 -29.90 -6.16 21.48
N ILE A 287 -30.88 -6.59 20.70
CA ILE A 287 -30.67 -7.49 19.55
C ILE A 287 -29.85 -6.78 18.46
N ARG A 288 -30.20 -5.53 18.11
CA ARG A 288 -29.47 -4.75 17.10
C ARG A 288 -28.03 -4.42 17.53
N ALA A 289 -27.82 -4.20 18.82
CA ALA A 289 -26.50 -3.97 19.39
C ALA A 289 -25.60 -5.21 19.27
N VAL A 290 -26.16 -6.41 19.54
CA VAL A 290 -25.43 -7.68 19.35
C VAL A 290 -25.12 -7.92 17.87
N LEU A 291 -26.08 -7.71 16.97
CA LEU A 291 -25.86 -7.84 15.53
C LEU A 291 -24.78 -6.86 15.01
N ALA A 292 -24.78 -5.62 15.49
CA ALA A 292 -23.75 -4.64 15.16
C ALA A 292 -22.35 -5.07 15.63
N LEU A 293 -22.27 -5.63 16.85
CA LEU A 293 -21.03 -6.17 17.40
C LEU A 293 -20.52 -7.36 16.57
N LEU A 294 -21.41 -8.32 16.27
CA LEU A 294 -21.07 -9.50 15.46
C LEU A 294 -20.60 -9.10 14.05
N PHE A 295 -21.27 -8.13 13.44
CA PHE A 295 -20.87 -7.60 12.13
C PHE A 295 -19.46 -6.96 12.16
N CYS A 296 -19.11 -6.25 13.24
CA CYS A 296 -17.75 -5.69 13.41
C CYS A 296 -16.71 -6.77 13.75
N ILE A 297 -17.11 -7.80 14.51
CA ILE A 297 -16.21 -8.92 14.85
C ILE A 297 -15.87 -9.76 13.62
N PHE A 298 -16.80 -9.94 12.69
CA PHE A 298 -16.61 -10.79 11.51
C PHE A 298 -15.33 -10.44 10.71
N PRO A 299 -15.15 -9.23 10.19
CA PRO A 299 -13.94 -8.90 9.45
C PRO A 299 -12.68 -8.86 10.32
N LEU A 300 -12.81 -8.56 11.62
CA LEU A 300 -11.69 -8.63 12.57
C LEU A 300 -11.26 -10.07 12.81
N LEU A 301 -12.20 -10.97 13.00
CA LEU A 301 -11.94 -12.38 13.27
C LEU A 301 -11.23 -13.03 12.07
N PHE A 302 -11.80 -12.89 10.88
CA PHE A 302 -11.28 -13.53 9.69
C PHE A 302 -10.14 -12.75 9.01
N GLY A 303 -10.09 -11.44 9.14
CA GLY A 303 -9.02 -10.60 8.56
C GLY A 303 -7.79 -10.48 9.45
N PHE A 304 -7.87 -10.80 10.75
CA PHE A 304 -6.75 -10.65 11.68
C PHE A 304 -6.65 -11.75 12.72
N ALA A 305 -7.67 -11.96 13.57
CA ALA A 305 -7.52 -12.76 14.78
C ALA A 305 -7.24 -14.24 14.47
N LEU A 306 -8.02 -14.85 13.57
CA LEU A 306 -7.84 -16.25 13.17
C LEU A 306 -6.46 -16.47 12.50
N PRO A 307 -6.05 -15.70 11.47
CA PRO A 307 -4.72 -15.82 10.90
C PRO A 307 -3.58 -15.61 11.91
N ALA A 308 -3.72 -14.65 12.82
CA ALA A 308 -2.71 -14.39 13.85
C ALA A 308 -2.56 -15.57 14.82
N VAL A 309 -3.67 -16.14 15.28
CA VAL A 309 -3.66 -17.30 16.18
C VAL A 309 -3.02 -18.50 15.50
N LEU A 310 -3.38 -18.79 14.25
CA LEU A 310 -2.78 -19.89 13.48
C LEU A 310 -1.28 -19.71 13.27
N LEU A 311 -0.83 -18.51 12.91
CA LEU A 311 0.60 -18.23 12.76
C LEU A 311 1.35 -18.40 14.09
N ILE A 312 0.77 -17.98 15.23
CA ILE A 312 1.36 -18.18 16.54
C ILE A 312 1.45 -19.68 16.86
N GLN A 313 0.38 -20.41 16.61
CA GLN A 313 0.35 -21.87 16.83
C GLN A 313 1.44 -22.55 15.98
N TRP A 314 1.49 -22.30 14.69
CA TRP A 314 2.50 -22.90 13.79
C TRP A 314 3.91 -22.50 14.16
N ALA A 315 4.14 -21.25 14.56
CA ALA A 315 5.45 -20.81 15.02
C ALA A 315 5.90 -21.55 16.30
N THR A 316 4.97 -21.89 17.21
CA THR A 316 5.30 -22.69 18.40
C THR A 316 5.53 -24.16 18.08
N GLU A 317 4.84 -24.72 17.09
CA GLU A 317 5.03 -26.09 16.63
C GLU A 317 6.36 -26.27 15.88
N SER A 318 6.69 -25.32 14.98
CA SER A 318 7.89 -25.38 14.13
C SER A 318 9.17 -24.85 14.80
N TRP A 319 9.07 -24.24 15.98
CA TRP A 319 10.18 -23.55 16.66
C TRP A 319 11.49 -24.34 16.73
N ARG A 320 11.41 -25.67 17.00
CA ARG A 320 12.58 -26.52 17.12
C ARG A 320 13.31 -26.83 15.80
N GLY A 321 12.60 -26.68 14.67
CA GLY A 321 13.15 -26.88 13.32
C GLY A 321 13.65 -25.59 12.67
N VAL A 322 13.39 -24.43 13.28
CA VAL A 322 13.78 -23.14 12.70
C VAL A 322 15.30 -22.96 12.73
N MET A 323 15.88 -22.67 11.58
CA MET A 323 17.27 -22.25 11.47
C MET A 323 17.41 -20.79 11.92
N LEU A 324 17.66 -20.58 13.22
CA LEU A 324 17.73 -19.24 13.82
C LEU A 324 18.75 -18.33 13.14
N ASP A 325 19.89 -18.85 12.72
CA ASP A 325 20.90 -18.06 12.00
C ASP A 325 20.35 -17.45 10.70
N ARG A 326 19.58 -18.25 9.96
CA ARG A 326 18.89 -17.75 8.74
C ARG A 326 17.82 -16.73 9.07
N PHE A 327 17.03 -16.98 10.10
CA PHE A 327 16.00 -16.04 10.53
C PHE A 327 16.61 -14.68 10.91
N PHE A 328 17.66 -14.67 11.75
CA PHE A 328 18.32 -13.41 12.14
C PHE A 328 19.01 -12.73 10.96
N SER A 329 19.57 -13.48 10.02
CA SER A 329 20.12 -12.92 8.78
C SER A 329 19.03 -12.25 7.94
N ASP A 330 17.91 -12.94 7.66
CA ASP A 330 16.80 -12.40 6.87
C ASP A 330 16.14 -11.19 7.56
N ALA A 331 15.99 -11.24 8.89
CA ALA A 331 15.48 -10.12 9.69
C ALA A 331 16.44 -8.91 9.65
N GLY A 332 17.75 -9.15 9.81
CA GLY A 332 18.79 -8.13 9.71
C GLY A 332 18.80 -7.46 8.34
N ASN A 333 18.73 -8.25 7.27
CA ASN A 333 18.61 -7.76 5.89
C ASN A 333 17.37 -6.88 5.68
N SER A 334 16.22 -7.33 6.17
CA SER A 334 14.97 -6.59 6.06
C SER A 334 15.03 -5.26 6.81
N ILE A 335 15.54 -5.27 8.04
CA ILE A 335 15.70 -4.05 8.87
C ILE A 335 16.71 -3.08 8.23
N LEU A 336 17.83 -3.59 7.70
CA LEU A 336 18.83 -2.78 7.01
C LEU A 336 18.23 -2.08 5.80
N LEU A 337 17.57 -2.83 4.91
CA LEU A 337 16.93 -2.27 3.71
C LEU A 337 15.85 -1.25 4.06
N ALA A 338 14.98 -1.61 5.00
CA ALA A 338 13.89 -0.73 5.44
C ALA A 338 14.44 0.54 6.10
N GLY A 339 15.47 0.41 6.94
CA GLY A 339 16.12 1.54 7.61
C GLY A 339 16.82 2.49 6.63
N VAL A 340 17.63 1.95 5.72
CA VAL A 340 18.34 2.74 4.70
C VAL A 340 17.33 3.44 3.79
N THR A 341 16.33 2.71 3.30
CA THR A 341 15.30 3.28 2.41
C THR A 341 14.48 4.35 3.13
N ALA A 342 14.10 4.13 4.38
CA ALA A 342 13.34 5.11 5.17
C ALA A 342 14.15 6.40 5.41
N LEU A 343 15.43 6.28 5.77
CA LEU A 343 16.31 7.44 5.98
C LEU A 343 16.50 8.24 4.68
N LEU A 344 16.85 7.56 3.58
CA LEU A 344 17.01 8.20 2.28
C LEU A 344 15.69 8.78 1.77
N GLY A 345 14.59 8.04 1.89
CA GLY A 345 13.26 8.47 1.47
C GLY A 345 12.79 9.71 2.21
N VAL A 346 12.96 9.76 3.53
CA VAL A 346 12.65 10.96 4.33
C VAL A 346 13.53 12.13 3.94
N PHE A 347 14.83 11.91 3.79
CA PHE A 347 15.76 12.97 3.40
C PHE A 347 15.42 13.56 2.03
N ILE A 348 15.23 12.71 1.02
CA ILE A 348 14.87 13.14 -0.34
C ILE A 348 13.47 13.74 -0.37
N GLY A 349 12.51 13.14 0.33
CA GLY A 349 11.14 13.62 0.45
C GLY A 349 11.05 15.02 1.05
N LEU A 350 11.83 15.30 2.11
CA LEU A 350 11.94 16.63 2.71
C LEU A 350 12.54 17.65 1.75
N ILE A 351 13.60 17.29 1.03
CA ILE A 351 14.23 18.15 0.02
C ILE A 351 13.22 18.53 -1.06
N MET A 352 12.48 17.55 -1.57
CA MET A 352 11.50 17.76 -2.63
C MET A 352 10.29 18.57 -2.13
N ALA A 353 9.77 18.27 -0.95
CA ALA A 353 8.65 18.99 -0.36
C ALA A 353 9.00 20.45 -0.07
N PHE A 354 10.19 20.69 0.47
CA PHE A 354 10.68 22.04 0.71
C PHE A 354 10.98 22.78 -0.59
N GLY A 355 11.62 22.14 -1.56
CA GLY A 355 11.88 22.70 -2.89
C GLY A 355 10.59 23.08 -3.63
N SER A 356 9.56 22.23 -3.56
CA SER A 356 8.21 22.51 -4.10
C SER A 356 7.56 23.71 -3.41
N ARG A 357 7.65 23.80 -2.08
CA ARG A 357 7.09 24.91 -1.29
C ARG A 357 7.70 26.27 -1.65
N ILE A 358 9.02 26.33 -1.80
CA ILE A 358 9.72 27.58 -2.11
C ILE A 358 9.53 28.00 -3.57
N SER A 359 9.36 27.02 -4.46
CA SER A 359 9.31 27.28 -5.89
C SER A 359 7.97 27.90 -6.32
N LYS A 360 8.05 29.02 -7.06
CA LYS A 360 6.89 29.57 -7.77
C LYS A 360 6.70 28.96 -9.16
N ARG A 361 7.59 28.05 -9.60
CA ARG A 361 7.56 27.50 -10.95
C ARG A 361 6.64 26.30 -11.05
N ARG A 362 5.65 26.37 -11.90
CA ARG A 362 4.69 25.28 -12.17
C ARG A 362 5.37 23.94 -12.52
N ARG A 363 6.53 23.99 -13.20
CA ARG A 363 7.31 22.79 -13.59
C ARG A 363 7.79 21.99 -12.36
N VAL A 364 8.21 22.66 -11.29
CA VAL A 364 8.69 22.00 -10.06
C VAL A 364 7.53 21.28 -9.35
N HIS A 365 6.37 21.91 -9.28
CA HIS A 365 5.17 21.26 -8.71
C HIS A 365 4.71 20.06 -9.54
N TRP A 366 4.78 20.14 -10.87
CA TRP A 366 4.48 18.99 -11.72
C TRP A 366 5.50 17.87 -11.53
N ALA A 367 6.79 18.18 -11.41
CA ALA A 367 7.85 17.22 -11.16
C ALA A 367 7.68 16.50 -9.82
N ALA A 368 7.36 17.24 -8.76
CA ALA A 368 7.05 16.65 -7.45
C ALA A 368 5.81 15.74 -7.48
N ARG A 369 4.77 16.14 -8.22
CA ARG A 369 3.57 15.31 -8.42
C ARG A 369 3.85 14.03 -9.20
N LEU A 370 4.76 14.05 -10.16
CA LEU A 370 5.17 12.84 -10.89
C LEU A 370 5.81 11.81 -9.94
N VAL A 371 6.71 12.26 -9.07
CA VAL A 371 7.32 11.38 -8.06
C VAL A 371 6.27 10.82 -7.09
N SER A 372 5.25 11.61 -6.75
CA SER A 372 4.15 11.15 -5.89
C SER A 372 3.30 10.02 -6.52
N LEU A 373 3.41 9.77 -7.82
CA LEU A 373 2.74 8.65 -8.48
C LEU A 373 3.47 7.31 -8.26
N GLY A 374 4.72 7.33 -7.80
CA GLY A 374 5.53 6.12 -7.63
C GLY A 374 4.87 5.05 -6.75
N TYR A 375 4.14 5.44 -5.71
CA TYR A 375 3.42 4.52 -4.83
C TYR A 375 2.27 3.77 -5.53
N THR A 376 1.68 4.36 -6.55
CA THR A 376 0.57 3.74 -7.29
C THR A 376 1.03 2.62 -8.24
N PHE A 377 2.34 2.52 -8.47
CA PHE A 377 2.89 1.54 -9.40
C PHE A 377 3.18 0.21 -8.71
N PRO A 378 2.71 -0.91 -9.27
CA PRO A 378 2.99 -2.22 -8.74
C PRO A 378 4.48 -2.55 -8.68
N GLY A 379 4.88 -3.33 -7.66
CA GLY A 379 6.27 -3.73 -7.45
C GLY A 379 6.95 -4.32 -8.70
N PRO A 380 6.33 -5.25 -9.44
CA PRO A 380 6.94 -5.81 -10.66
C PRO A 380 7.21 -4.78 -11.75
N VAL A 381 6.33 -3.78 -11.91
CA VAL A 381 6.50 -2.68 -12.89
C VAL A 381 7.70 -1.82 -12.53
N VAL A 382 7.81 -1.46 -11.24
CA VAL A 382 8.96 -0.67 -10.74
C VAL A 382 10.25 -1.46 -10.85
N ALA A 383 10.23 -2.74 -10.47
CA ALA A 383 11.41 -3.60 -10.55
C ALA A 383 11.95 -3.71 -11.98
N LEU A 384 11.08 -4.01 -12.92
CA LEU A 384 11.46 -4.11 -14.34
C LEU A 384 11.97 -2.77 -14.87
N GLY A 385 11.24 -1.68 -14.58
CA GLY A 385 11.61 -0.34 -15.01
C GLY A 385 12.96 0.12 -14.47
N VAL A 386 13.33 -0.29 -13.26
CA VAL A 386 14.63 0.00 -12.65
C VAL A 386 15.71 -0.92 -13.20
N LEU A 387 15.45 -2.22 -13.32
CA LEU A 387 16.46 -3.19 -13.76
C LEU A 387 16.98 -2.91 -15.17
N LEU A 388 16.09 -2.55 -16.09
CA LEU A 388 16.43 -2.37 -17.50
C LEU A 388 17.52 -1.31 -17.75
N PRO A 389 17.39 -0.07 -17.25
CA PRO A 389 18.41 0.96 -17.48
C PRO A 389 19.71 0.69 -16.73
N PHE A 390 19.67 0.09 -15.55
CA PHE A 390 20.89 -0.24 -14.81
C PHE A 390 21.63 -1.44 -15.41
N ALA A 391 20.92 -2.46 -15.89
CA ALA A 391 21.53 -3.57 -16.62
C ALA A 391 22.11 -3.11 -17.99
N TRP A 392 21.47 -2.14 -18.64
CA TRP A 392 22.03 -1.51 -19.84
C TRP A 392 23.31 -0.74 -19.50
N PHE A 393 23.31 0.05 -18.44
CA PHE A 393 24.48 0.79 -17.97
C PHE A 393 25.63 -0.16 -17.64
N ASP A 394 25.40 -1.22 -16.87
CA ASP A 394 26.41 -2.19 -16.47
C ASP A 394 27.07 -2.84 -17.70
N ARG A 395 26.26 -3.30 -18.66
CA ARG A 395 26.78 -3.89 -19.90
C ARG A 395 27.59 -2.92 -20.74
N THR A 396 27.14 -1.67 -20.85
CA THR A 396 27.84 -0.64 -21.61
C THR A 396 29.17 -0.27 -20.93
N MET A 397 29.17 -0.18 -19.60
CA MET A 397 30.36 0.12 -18.81
C MET A 397 31.38 -1.04 -18.88
N ASP A 398 30.91 -2.29 -18.75
CA ASP A 398 31.75 -3.47 -18.86
C ASP A 398 32.43 -3.56 -20.24
N ALA A 399 31.66 -3.37 -21.32
CA ALA A 399 32.19 -3.33 -22.69
C ALA A 399 33.25 -2.22 -22.88
N TRP A 400 32.96 -1.01 -22.41
CA TRP A 400 33.89 0.11 -22.48
C TRP A 400 35.18 -0.13 -21.69
N MET A 401 35.07 -0.66 -20.49
CA MET A 401 36.22 -0.98 -19.63
C MET A 401 37.05 -2.13 -20.22
N GLN A 402 36.40 -3.13 -20.82
CA GLN A 402 37.10 -4.22 -21.48
C GLN A 402 37.85 -3.76 -22.72
N GLU A 403 37.23 -2.91 -23.56
CA GLU A 403 37.86 -2.36 -24.74
C GLU A 403 39.03 -1.38 -24.42
N THR A 404 38.88 -0.56 -23.36
CA THR A 404 39.83 0.50 -23.07
C THR A 404 40.97 0.04 -22.16
N PHE A 405 40.67 -0.80 -21.17
CA PHE A 405 41.62 -1.20 -20.11
C PHE A 405 41.86 -2.71 -20.01
N GLY A 406 41.11 -3.53 -20.78
CA GLY A 406 41.22 -4.99 -20.70
C GLY A 406 40.66 -5.57 -19.40
N ILE A 407 39.80 -4.84 -18.68
CA ILE A 407 39.24 -5.21 -17.38
C ILE A 407 37.75 -5.49 -17.54
N THR A 408 37.29 -6.66 -17.09
CA THR A 408 35.87 -6.98 -16.95
C THR A 408 35.37 -6.47 -15.61
N THR A 409 34.36 -5.58 -15.61
CA THR A 409 33.78 -5.02 -14.37
C THR A 409 32.62 -5.85 -13.84
N GLY A 410 31.97 -6.65 -14.70
CA GLY A 410 30.75 -7.37 -14.37
C GLY A 410 29.60 -6.41 -14.02
N TYR A 411 28.68 -6.88 -13.17
CA TYR A 411 27.54 -6.07 -12.74
C TYR A 411 27.95 -5.14 -11.60
N LEU A 412 27.99 -3.82 -11.86
CA LEU A 412 28.33 -2.78 -10.89
C LEU A 412 27.12 -2.33 -10.05
N LEU A 413 25.96 -2.25 -10.66
CA LEU A 413 24.72 -1.74 -10.05
C LEU A 413 23.63 -2.81 -10.00
N SER A 414 23.35 -3.48 -11.12
CA SER A 414 22.39 -4.58 -11.16
C SER A 414 22.92 -5.79 -10.36
N GLY A 415 22.06 -6.40 -9.57
CA GLY A 415 22.45 -7.48 -8.65
C GLY A 415 23.09 -7.02 -7.35
N THR A 416 23.05 -5.73 -7.02
CA THR A 416 23.51 -5.15 -5.75
C THR A 416 22.35 -4.61 -4.92
N LEU A 417 22.60 -4.30 -3.63
CA LEU A 417 21.59 -3.65 -2.77
C LEU A 417 21.21 -2.24 -3.26
N PHE A 418 22.06 -1.61 -4.07
CA PHE A 418 21.78 -0.28 -4.62
C PHE A 418 20.52 -0.28 -5.48
N ILE A 419 20.40 -1.24 -6.42
CA ILE A 419 19.23 -1.30 -7.32
C ILE A 419 17.94 -1.53 -6.54
N LEU A 420 18.01 -2.35 -5.49
CA LEU A 420 16.88 -2.68 -4.64
C LEU A 420 16.42 -1.46 -3.82
N VAL A 421 17.37 -0.75 -3.17
CA VAL A 421 17.08 0.50 -2.44
C VAL A 421 16.53 1.57 -3.40
N PHE A 422 17.10 1.67 -4.61
CA PHE A 422 16.62 2.63 -5.59
C PHE A 422 15.17 2.31 -6.04
N ALA A 423 14.83 1.06 -6.28
CA ALA A 423 13.47 0.65 -6.61
C ALA A 423 12.47 0.96 -5.47
N TYR A 424 12.89 0.73 -4.23
CA TYR A 424 12.08 1.10 -3.07
C TYR A 424 11.89 2.61 -2.96
N LEU A 425 12.92 3.40 -3.24
CA LEU A 425 12.80 4.86 -3.29
C LEU A 425 11.84 5.29 -4.39
N VAL A 426 11.93 4.73 -5.61
CA VAL A 426 10.97 5.03 -6.69
C VAL A 426 9.53 4.80 -6.23
N ARG A 427 9.27 3.73 -5.48
CA ARG A 427 7.93 3.37 -5.03
C ARG A 427 7.48 4.15 -3.79
N PHE A 428 8.29 4.20 -2.75
CA PHE A 428 7.88 4.67 -1.43
C PHE A 428 8.23 6.13 -1.12
N LEU A 429 8.99 6.81 -1.99
CA LEU A 429 9.29 8.24 -1.84
C LEU A 429 8.02 9.10 -1.80
N ALA A 430 6.96 8.67 -2.48
CA ALA A 430 5.65 9.33 -2.46
C ALA A 430 5.07 9.47 -1.05
N LEU A 431 5.25 8.46 -0.18
CA LEU A 431 4.79 8.48 1.21
C LEU A 431 5.58 9.51 2.03
N ALA A 432 6.90 9.51 1.86
CA ALA A 432 7.77 10.44 2.56
C ALA A 432 7.51 11.89 2.11
N TYR A 433 7.40 12.12 0.80
CA TYR A 433 7.08 13.42 0.21
C TYR A 433 5.71 13.92 0.67
N GLY A 434 4.64 13.13 0.52
CA GLY A 434 3.27 13.53 0.88
C GLY A 434 3.12 13.83 2.37
N THR A 435 3.77 13.05 3.24
CA THR A 435 3.75 13.30 4.68
C THR A 435 4.53 14.56 5.05
N ALA A 436 5.67 14.83 4.38
CA ALA A 436 6.44 16.05 4.57
C ALA A 436 5.69 17.28 4.03
N GLU A 437 5.05 17.19 2.86
CA GLU A 437 4.24 18.24 2.25
C GLU A 437 3.08 18.62 3.16
N SER A 438 2.30 17.63 3.64
CA SER A 438 1.18 17.85 4.57
C SER A 438 1.65 18.46 5.90
N GLY A 439 2.84 18.10 6.37
CA GLY A 439 3.47 18.72 7.54
C GLY A 439 3.82 20.18 7.31
N LEU A 440 4.40 20.49 6.14
CA LEU A 440 4.77 21.84 5.74
C LEU A 440 3.55 22.76 5.57
N GLU A 441 2.41 22.26 5.09
CA GLU A 441 1.18 23.04 4.92
C GLU A 441 0.65 23.60 6.24
N ARG A 442 0.98 22.97 7.39
CA ARG A 442 0.61 23.46 8.73
C ARG A 442 1.44 24.65 9.20
N ILE A 443 2.57 24.92 8.55
CA ILE A 443 3.46 26.05 8.87
C ILE A 443 3.02 27.24 8.04
N THR A 444 2.64 28.34 8.70
CA THR A 444 2.16 29.54 8.04
C THR A 444 3.32 30.30 7.36
N SER A 445 3.01 31.07 6.31
CA SER A 445 3.98 31.95 5.63
C SER A 445 4.59 32.99 6.58
N ASP A 446 3.82 33.44 7.58
CA ASP A 446 4.26 34.45 8.55
C ASP A 446 5.48 34.00 9.35
N MET A 447 5.57 32.72 9.71
CA MET A 447 6.74 32.14 10.38
C MET A 447 8.00 32.22 9.51
N GLU A 448 7.85 32.03 8.19
CA GLU A 448 8.95 32.14 7.23
C GLU A 448 9.39 33.60 7.06
N ASP A 449 8.43 34.52 7.01
CA ASP A 449 8.69 35.95 6.87
C ASP A 449 9.39 36.53 8.12
N VAL A 450 8.97 36.10 9.31
CA VAL A 450 9.69 36.42 10.56
C VAL A 450 11.12 35.88 10.54
N SER A 451 11.33 34.63 10.09
CA SER A 451 12.68 34.06 9.96
C SER A 451 13.57 34.88 9.00
N ARG A 452 13.00 35.31 7.87
CA ARG A 452 13.71 36.18 6.90
C ARG A 452 13.99 37.56 7.47
N SER A 453 13.08 38.15 8.24
CA SER A 453 13.26 39.44 8.90
C SER A 453 14.40 39.41 9.93
N LEU A 454 14.63 38.24 10.54
CA LEU A 454 15.76 37.97 11.42
C LEU A 454 17.08 37.66 10.65
N GLY A 455 17.11 37.87 9.34
CA GLY A 455 18.32 37.70 8.52
C GLY A 455 18.68 36.24 8.20
N LYS A 456 17.80 35.26 8.49
CA LYS A 456 18.09 33.85 8.20
C LYS A 456 17.95 33.53 6.73
N ASN A 457 18.89 32.74 6.23
CA ASN A 457 18.81 32.20 4.87
C ASN A 457 17.85 31.00 4.79
N THR A 458 17.56 30.55 3.57
CA THR A 458 16.61 29.44 3.30
C THR A 458 16.99 28.14 4.05
N TRP A 459 18.28 27.80 4.11
CA TRP A 459 18.77 26.61 4.80
C TRP A 459 18.63 26.71 6.32
N GLN A 460 18.92 27.90 6.88
CA GLN A 460 18.74 28.17 8.30
C GLN A 460 17.26 28.12 8.69
N THR A 461 16.37 28.65 7.87
CA THR A 461 14.92 28.56 8.05
C THR A 461 14.46 27.10 8.05
N LEU A 462 14.95 26.28 7.10
CA LEU A 462 14.65 24.85 7.08
C LEU A 462 15.09 24.15 8.39
N LYS A 463 16.35 24.37 8.80
CA LYS A 463 16.93 23.67 9.95
C LYS A 463 16.37 24.15 11.29
N GLN A 464 16.12 25.46 11.45
CA GLN A 464 15.76 26.06 12.74
C GLN A 464 14.26 26.27 12.95
N VAL A 465 13.47 26.34 11.88
CA VAL A 465 12.02 26.55 11.95
C VAL A 465 11.27 25.31 11.47
N HIS A 466 11.50 24.87 10.22
CA HIS A 466 10.70 23.81 9.63
C HIS A 466 11.01 22.45 10.28
N LEU A 467 12.25 22.03 10.34
CA LEU A 467 12.62 20.69 10.82
C LEU A 467 12.17 20.40 12.27
N PRO A 468 12.29 21.32 13.24
CA PRO A 468 11.74 21.12 14.58
C PRO A 468 10.21 20.99 14.61
N LEU A 469 9.49 21.75 13.79
CA LEU A 469 8.03 21.68 13.70
C LEU A 469 7.55 20.42 12.97
N LEU A 470 8.36 19.89 12.05
CA LEU A 470 8.06 18.70 11.24
C LEU A 470 8.43 17.39 11.93
N ARG A 471 8.97 17.39 13.16
CA ARG A 471 9.46 16.16 13.83
C ARG A 471 8.45 15.01 13.78
N GLY A 472 7.19 15.29 14.09
CA GLY A 472 6.12 14.29 14.05
C GLY A 472 5.86 13.76 12.63
N SER A 473 5.82 14.63 11.63
CA SER A 473 5.62 14.23 10.23
C SER A 473 6.82 13.45 9.69
N VAL A 474 8.05 13.84 10.06
CA VAL A 474 9.29 13.15 9.68
C VAL A 474 9.33 11.73 10.25
N LEU A 475 9.02 11.57 11.53
CA LEU A 475 8.95 10.25 12.17
C LEU A 475 7.84 9.39 11.55
N ALA A 476 6.67 9.97 11.29
CA ALA A 476 5.58 9.26 10.63
C ALA A 476 5.96 8.81 9.21
N ALA A 477 6.59 9.68 8.42
CA ALA A 477 7.09 9.36 7.08
C ALA A 477 8.09 8.21 7.12
N GLY A 478 9.08 8.28 8.00
CA GLY A 478 10.09 7.24 8.16
C GLY A 478 9.49 5.89 8.57
N MET A 479 8.53 5.91 9.51
CA MET A 479 7.85 4.69 9.96
C MET A 479 7.01 4.07 8.86
N LEU A 480 6.27 4.87 8.08
CA LEU A 480 5.46 4.35 6.96
C LEU A 480 6.33 3.71 5.90
N VAL A 481 7.41 4.39 5.47
CA VAL A 481 8.34 3.82 4.48
C VAL A 481 9.01 2.57 5.03
N PHE A 482 9.46 2.58 6.29
CA PHE A 482 10.09 1.41 6.92
C PHE A 482 9.20 0.19 6.89
N VAL A 483 7.94 0.33 7.32
CA VAL A 483 6.99 -0.79 7.39
C VAL A 483 6.59 -1.29 6.01
N ASP A 484 6.40 -0.38 5.04
CA ASP A 484 6.05 -0.79 3.68
C ASP A 484 7.21 -1.52 2.97
N VAL A 485 8.45 -1.13 3.24
CA VAL A 485 9.64 -1.88 2.75
C VAL A 485 9.76 -3.25 3.43
N MET A 486 9.50 -3.35 4.74
CA MET A 486 9.57 -4.63 5.47
C MET A 486 8.63 -5.71 4.92
N LYS A 487 7.48 -5.32 4.38
CA LYS A 487 6.48 -6.23 3.81
C LYS A 487 6.55 -6.34 2.28
N GLU A 488 7.49 -5.60 1.64
CA GLU A 488 7.60 -5.57 0.19
C GLU A 488 8.14 -6.90 -0.35
N LEU A 489 7.38 -7.51 -1.25
CA LEU A 489 7.68 -8.82 -1.82
C LEU A 489 8.05 -8.77 -3.30
N PRO A 490 7.19 -8.26 -4.23
CA PRO A 490 7.38 -8.46 -5.66
C PRO A 490 8.63 -7.77 -6.23
N ALA A 491 8.94 -6.54 -5.85
CA ALA A 491 10.15 -5.88 -6.34
C ALA A 491 11.40 -6.53 -5.71
N THR A 492 11.31 -6.99 -4.47
CA THR A 492 12.41 -7.71 -3.80
C THR A 492 12.73 -9.01 -4.52
N LEU A 493 11.73 -9.84 -4.84
CA LEU A 493 11.92 -11.08 -5.58
C LEU A 493 12.61 -10.87 -6.93
N MET A 494 12.32 -9.76 -7.60
CA MET A 494 12.86 -9.46 -8.92
C MET A 494 14.28 -8.88 -8.89
N LEU A 495 14.65 -8.17 -7.82
CA LEU A 495 15.88 -7.36 -7.76
C LEU A 495 16.88 -7.80 -6.69
N GLN A 496 16.50 -8.73 -5.80
CA GLN A 496 17.40 -9.15 -4.72
C GLN A 496 18.69 -9.75 -5.26
N PRO A 497 19.84 -9.41 -4.67
CA PRO A 497 21.12 -10.03 -5.00
C PRO A 497 21.12 -11.53 -4.71
N PHE A 498 22.04 -12.25 -5.36
CA PHE A 498 22.26 -13.65 -5.08
C PHE A 498 22.67 -13.87 -3.60
N ASN A 499 22.15 -14.91 -2.97
CA ASN A 499 22.34 -15.20 -1.54
C ASN A 499 21.83 -14.10 -0.56
N PHE A 500 20.97 -13.22 -1.01
CA PHE A 500 20.34 -12.22 -0.18
C PHE A 500 18.84 -12.49 -0.08
N SER A 501 18.34 -12.64 1.13
CA SER A 501 16.91 -12.85 1.39
C SER A 501 16.41 -11.85 2.43
N THR A 502 15.14 -11.50 2.32
CA THR A 502 14.41 -10.72 3.31
C THR A 502 13.37 -11.60 4.00
N LEU A 503 12.78 -11.12 5.09
CA LEU A 503 11.66 -11.82 5.74
C LEU A 503 10.53 -12.14 4.74
N ALA A 504 10.17 -11.18 3.87
CA ALA A 504 9.10 -11.35 2.89
C ALA A 504 9.44 -12.40 1.82
N THR A 505 10.64 -12.34 1.24
CA THR A 505 11.03 -13.29 0.18
C THR A 505 11.26 -14.69 0.72
N ARG A 506 11.77 -14.82 1.94
CA ARG A 506 11.92 -16.13 2.58
C ARG A 506 10.58 -16.76 2.95
N ALA A 507 9.67 -15.98 3.56
CA ALA A 507 8.32 -16.45 3.87
C ALA A 507 7.61 -16.93 2.60
N TYR A 508 7.72 -16.16 1.51
CA TYR A 508 7.16 -16.53 0.22
C TYR A 508 7.81 -17.78 -0.38
N GLY A 509 9.14 -17.93 -0.27
CA GLY A 509 9.86 -19.12 -0.71
C GLY A 509 9.35 -20.38 0.00
N TYR A 510 9.23 -20.35 1.33
CA TYR A 510 8.64 -21.47 2.07
C TYR A 510 7.19 -21.77 1.65
N ALA A 511 6.41 -20.73 1.35
CA ALA A 511 5.03 -20.92 0.90
C ALA A 511 4.94 -21.61 -0.47
N THR A 512 5.85 -21.31 -1.39
CA THR A 512 5.90 -21.96 -2.72
C THR A 512 6.42 -23.40 -2.65
N GLU A 513 7.12 -23.75 -1.56
CA GLU A 513 7.57 -25.11 -1.26
C GLU A 513 6.58 -25.89 -0.36
N GLU A 514 5.37 -25.32 -0.11
CA GLU A 514 4.33 -25.88 0.78
C GLU A 514 4.78 -26.06 2.24
N LEU A 515 5.84 -25.36 2.65
CA LEU A 515 6.39 -25.36 4.02
C LEU A 515 5.83 -24.21 4.86
N LEU A 516 4.49 -24.12 4.95
CA LEU A 516 3.80 -22.96 5.53
C LEU A 516 4.00 -22.82 7.04
N LYS A 517 4.19 -23.94 7.74
CA LYS A 517 4.48 -23.93 9.20
C LYS A 517 5.86 -23.35 9.47
N GLU A 518 6.83 -23.68 8.65
CA GLU A 518 8.19 -23.15 8.71
C GLU A 518 8.22 -21.65 8.40
N ALA A 519 7.37 -21.18 7.48
CA ALA A 519 7.24 -19.76 7.15
C ALA A 519 6.68 -18.91 8.30
N SER A 520 5.99 -19.52 9.27
CA SER A 520 5.16 -18.82 10.26
C SER A 520 5.91 -17.79 11.10
N LEU A 521 7.16 -18.06 11.50
CA LEU A 521 7.96 -17.12 12.28
C LEU A 521 8.31 -15.85 11.49
N TRP A 522 8.67 -15.99 10.21
CA TRP A 522 8.92 -14.86 9.30
C TRP A 522 7.65 -14.05 9.07
N CYS A 523 6.53 -14.73 8.79
CA CYS A 523 5.23 -14.11 8.63
C CYS A 523 4.78 -13.33 9.88
N LEU A 524 4.91 -13.96 11.06
CA LEU A 524 4.54 -13.33 12.33
C LEU A 524 5.37 -12.08 12.60
N THR A 525 6.66 -12.12 12.31
CA THR A 525 7.55 -10.95 12.48
C THR A 525 7.13 -9.79 11.57
N ILE A 526 6.78 -10.05 10.31
CA ILE A 526 6.27 -9.02 9.39
C ILE A 526 4.96 -8.43 9.91
N VAL A 527 4.04 -9.27 10.39
CA VAL A 527 2.75 -8.82 10.94
C VAL A 527 2.95 -7.96 12.19
N VAL A 528 3.86 -8.37 13.10
CA VAL A 528 4.18 -7.57 14.30
C VAL A 528 4.73 -6.20 13.90
N VAL A 529 5.63 -6.14 12.92
CA VAL A 529 6.13 -4.86 12.38
C VAL A 529 4.98 -4.05 11.76
N GLY A 530 4.08 -4.70 11.03
CA GLY A 530 2.87 -4.07 10.44
C GLY A 530 1.91 -3.46 11.46
N LEU A 531 1.96 -3.89 12.72
CA LEU A 531 1.13 -3.28 13.79
C LEU A 531 1.60 -1.87 14.19
N PHE A 532 2.86 -1.50 13.98
CA PHE A 532 3.37 -0.18 14.40
C PHE A 532 2.62 1.00 13.77
N PRO A 533 2.40 1.06 12.43
CA PRO A 533 1.59 2.13 11.84
C PRO A 533 0.16 2.15 12.37
N VAL A 534 -0.44 0.98 12.58
CA VAL A 534 -1.82 0.87 13.10
C VAL A 534 -1.93 1.47 14.50
N ILE A 535 -0.98 1.16 15.38
CA ILE A 535 -0.92 1.72 16.73
C ILE A 535 -0.69 3.24 16.69
N PHE A 536 0.18 3.69 15.79
CA PHE A 536 0.47 5.12 15.61
C PHE A 536 -0.75 5.90 15.11
N LEU A 537 -1.44 5.40 14.09
CA LEU A 537 -2.69 5.98 13.58
C LEU A 537 -3.75 6.07 14.68
N ASN A 538 -3.89 5.03 15.48
CA ASN A 538 -4.83 5.04 16.61
C ASN A 538 -4.51 6.14 17.65
N ARG A 539 -3.24 6.36 17.97
CA ARG A 539 -2.83 7.44 18.88
C ARG A 539 -3.17 8.82 18.33
N GLN A 540 -2.96 9.04 17.03
CA GLN A 540 -3.32 10.32 16.39
C GLN A 540 -4.84 10.54 16.38
N LEU A 541 -5.62 9.50 16.07
CA LEU A 541 -7.09 9.58 16.09
C LEU A 541 -7.65 9.90 17.47
N ARG A 542 -7.04 9.40 18.54
CA ARG A 542 -7.43 9.73 19.92
C ARG A 542 -7.11 11.17 20.33
N GLN A 543 -6.03 11.75 19.82
CA GLN A 543 -5.67 13.15 20.09
C GLN A 543 -6.58 14.15 19.38
N THR A 544 -7.19 13.77 18.26
CA THR A 544 -8.15 14.58 17.51
C THR A 544 -9.60 14.39 17.96
N ALA A 545 -9.89 13.36 18.75
CA ALA A 545 -11.20 13.13 19.34
C ALA A 545 -11.41 14.09 20.52
N PRO A 546 -12.58 14.76 20.66
CA PRO A 546 -12.88 15.56 21.84
C PRO A 546 -12.79 14.66 23.07
N GLN A 547 -11.99 15.08 24.06
CA GLN A 547 -11.98 14.46 25.39
C GLN A 547 -13.35 14.74 26.03
N ASN A 548 -14.17 13.69 26.16
CA ASN A 548 -15.33 13.67 27.04
C ASN A 548 -14.94 13.07 28.37
#